data_5e9ff3e7115251a722153aecbb8014aa
#
_entry.id   5e9ff3e7115251a722153aecbb8014aa
#
_cell.length_a   1.000
_cell.length_b   1.000
_cell.length_c   1.000
_cell.angle_alpha   90.00
_cell.angle_beta   90.00
_cell.angle_gamma   90.00
#
_symmetry.space_group_name_H-M   'P 1'
#
loop_
_entity.id
_entity.type
_entity.pdbx_description
1 polymer ?
#
loop_
_entity_poly.entity_id
_entity_poly.type
_entity_poly.pdbx_seq_one_letter_code
_entity_poly.pdbx_strand_id
1 'polypeptide(L)'
;TDQWTEVWFPVKEIGGIKEASPYGAMNVIEKNKSLEVRINAFKASESVVTIKSGEKIQTQLLKTTPNSTHALYFKKPTGNYSIDAPGLELHYDLQPPLLKRSFENPDVIAQNTLEKTFLKAKDAQRYRDFTLAEKLLIEIIEDDPLHLEARKELSSIHFRNGDYDQALSIANIGLQIDAYHVGLNYFAGIAYMAMKDWINAKEHLGWAARSMAYRSTANTLLAQINMIEKKYKDAKHYNDIALKYNTENINALSQQALLYRIMGEKENAIQTISAIEKIDPINHFA
;
A
#
# COMPACT_ATOMS: atom_id res chain seq x y z
N THR A 1 5.50 16.22 4.25
CA THR A 1 6.40 15.07 4.13
C THR A 1 6.31 14.27 5.41
N ASP A 2 5.77 13.06 5.32
CA ASP A 2 5.73 12.16 6.45
C ASP A 2 7.14 11.62 6.68
N GLN A 3 7.66 11.82 7.88
CA GLN A 3 8.92 11.22 8.30
C GLN A 3 8.59 9.99 9.15
N TRP A 4 9.16 8.84 8.81
CA TRP A 4 9.08 7.65 9.63
C TRP A 4 10.48 7.10 9.91
N THR A 5 10.60 6.39 11.03
CA THR A 5 11.82 5.70 11.42
C THR A 5 11.54 4.21 11.41
N GLU A 6 12.35 3.45 10.69
CA GLU A 6 12.32 1.99 10.71
C GLU A 6 13.41 1.48 11.65
N VAL A 7 13.03 0.50 12.48
CA VAL A 7 13.96 -0.14 13.39
C VAL A 7 13.89 -1.65 13.18
N TRP A 8 15.05 -2.28 12.96
CA TRP A 8 15.17 -3.70 12.70
C TRP A 8 15.71 -4.44 13.93
N PHE A 9 14.98 -5.48 14.38
CA PHE A 9 15.34 -6.24 15.59
C PHE A 9 15.79 -7.65 15.25
N PRO A 10 16.77 -8.22 15.99
CA PRO A 10 17.20 -9.62 15.86
C PRO A 10 16.17 -10.56 16.47
N VAL A 11 15.04 -10.78 15.82
CA VAL A 11 13.92 -11.59 16.31
C VAL A 11 14.36 -13.01 16.71
N LYS A 12 15.37 -13.59 16.03
CA LYS A 12 15.88 -14.92 16.34
C LYS A 12 16.46 -15.00 17.76
N GLU A 13 17.15 -13.96 18.22
CA GLU A 13 17.78 -13.93 19.53
C GLU A 13 16.78 -13.79 20.68
N ILE A 14 15.74 -12.97 20.46
CA ILE A 14 14.69 -12.76 21.47
C ILE A 14 13.52 -13.75 21.32
N GLY A 15 13.41 -14.47 20.21
CA GLY A 15 12.41 -15.51 19.96
C GLY A 15 11.02 -15.00 19.61
N GLY A 16 10.89 -13.72 19.25
CA GLY A 16 9.65 -13.02 18.89
C GLY A 16 9.61 -11.61 19.44
N ILE A 17 8.64 -10.81 19.04
CA ILE A 17 8.44 -9.45 19.55
C ILE A 17 7.04 -9.35 20.12
N LYS A 18 6.93 -8.91 21.37
CA LYS A 18 5.67 -8.57 22.04
C LYS A 18 5.50 -7.06 22.14
N GLU A 19 6.63 -6.35 22.40
CA GLU A 19 6.68 -4.89 22.46
C GLU A 19 7.95 -4.39 21.80
N ALA A 20 7.91 -3.21 21.21
CA ALA A 20 9.03 -2.52 20.60
C ALA A 20 8.96 -1.01 20.80
N SER A 21 10.12 -0.39 20.89
CA SER A 21 10.31 1.06 20.92
C SER A 21 11.48 1.43 19.99
N PRO A 22 11.78 2.71 19.76
CA PRO A 22 13.01 3.10 19.04
C PRO A 22 14.31 2.65 19.72
N TYR A 23 14.25 2.22 20.98
CA TYR A 23 15.42 1.90 21.81
C TYR A 23 15.59 0.42 22.11
N GLY A 24 14.59 -0.42 21.79
CA GLY A 24 14.68 -1.84 22.04
C GLY A 24 13.42 -2.61 21.70
N ALA A 25 13.52 -3.94 21.76
CA ALA A 25 12.40 -4.86 21.62
C ALA A 25 12.37 -5.86 22.77
N MET A 26 11.16 -6.26 23.14
CA MET A 26 10.91 -7.21 24.22
C MET A 26 10.05 -8.38 23.75
N ASN A 27 10.43 -9.59 24.17
CA ASN A 27 9.59 -10.78 24.10
C ASN A 27 9.35 -11.33 25.50
N VAL A 28 8.14 -11.84 25.70
CA VAL A 28 7.70 -12.42 26.97
C VAL A 28 7.33 -13.87 26.73
N ILE A 29 8.08 -14.79 27.35
CA ILE A 29 7.92 -16.23 27.19
C ILE A 29 7.45 -16.82 28.51
N GLU A 30 6.21 -17.30 28.51
CA GLU A 30 5.63 -17.95 29.69
C GLU A 30 6.06 -19.42 29.78
N LYS A 31 6.55 -19.83 30.92
CA LYS A 31 6.81 -21.22 31.31
C LYS A 31 5.91 -21.59 32.48
N ASN A 32 5.83 -22.88 32.83
CA ASN A 32 4.88 -23.34 33.85
C ASN A 32 4.93 -22.54 35.16
N LYS A 33 6.14 -22.24 35.70
CA LYS A 33 6.35 -21.53 36.98
C LYS A 33 7.16 -20.25 36.86
N SER A 34 7.66 -19.92 35.68
CA SER A 34 8.55 -18.79 35.45
C SER A 34 8.11 -18.00 34.23
N LEU A 35 8.49 -16.74 34.23
CA LEU A 35 8.35 -15.80 33.10
C LEU A 35 9.76 -15.42 32.67
N GLU A 36 10.08 -15.64 31.40
CA GLU A 36 11.33 -15.23 30.81
C GLU A 36 11.06 -13.99 29.93
N VAL A 37 11.70 -12.88 30.28
CA VAL A 37 11.63 -11.62 29.55
C VAL A 37 12.94 -11.43 28.80
N ARG A 38 12.88 -11.50 27.46
CA ARG A 38 14.04 -11.26 26.60
C ARG A 38 13.97 -9.87 26.04
N ILE A 39 15.04 -9.13 26.17
CA ILE A 39 15.14 -7.73 25.70
C ILE A 39 16.37 -7.60 24.81
N ASN A 40 16.18 -7.09 23.63
CA ASN A 40 17.27 -6.58 22.79
C ASN A 40 17.27 -5.05 22.88
N ALA A 41 18.43 -4.44 23.12
CA ALA A 41 18.57 -3.02 23.33
C ALA A 41 19.43 -2.38 22.24
N PHE A 42 19.03 -1.19 21.76
CA PHE A 42 19.82 -0.37 20.84
C PHE A 42 20.52 0.81 21.50
N LYS A 43 20.26 1.02 22.78
CA LYS A 43 20.88 2.10 23.54
C LYS A 43 21.45 1.57 24.84
N ALA A 44 22.55 2.19 25.31
CA ALA A 44 23.04 1.97 26.66
C ALA A 44 22.02 2.50 27.68
N SER A 45 21.64 1.68 28.64
CA SER A 45 20.69 2.05 29.68
C SER A 45 20.98 1.25 30.95
N GLU A 46 20.75 1.89 32.07
CA GLU A 46 20.68 1.22 33.37
C GLU A 46 19.32 1.55 34.00
N SER A 47 18.45 0.57 34.08
CA SER A 47 17.09 0.76 34.59
C SER A 47 16.56 -0.50 35.26
N VAL A 48 15.50 -0.36 36.05
CA VAL A 48 14.85 -1.48 36.71
C VAL A 48 13.68 -1.95 35.86
N VAL A 49 13.74 -3.23 35.45
CA VAL A 49 12.59 -3.90 34.84
C VAL A 49 11.64 -4.34 35.95
N THR A 50 10.39 -3.95 35.83
CA THR A 50 9.36 -4.16 36.83
C THR A 50 8.22 -4.99 36.27
N ILE A 51 7.81 -6.04 36.99
CA ILE A 51 6.58 -6.79 36.70
C ILE A 51 5.57 -6.47 37.80
N LYS A 52 4.38 -6.01 37.42
CA LYS A 52 3.27 -5.71 38.32
C LYS A 52 2.12 -6.68 38.07
N SER A 53 1.57 -7.27 39.13
CA SER A 53 0.35 -8.08 39.09
C SER A 53 -0.48 -7.81 40.35
N GLY A 54 -1.49 -6.96 40.23
CA GLY A 54 -2.17 -6.38 41.37
C GLY A 54 -1.20 -5.61 42.28
N GLU A 55 -1.18 -5.93 43.57
CA GLU A 55 -0.25 -5.33 44.55
C GLU A 55 1.16 -5.95 44.53
N LYS A 56 1.36 -7.07 43.83
CA LYS A 56 2.65 -7.77 43.80
C LYS A 56 3.55 -7.16 42.74
N ILE A 57 4.77 -6.82 43.18
CA ILE A 57 5.81 -6.23 42.33
C ILE A 57 7.06 -7.12 42.39
N GLN A 58 7.63 -7.42 41.23
CA GLN A 58 8.92 -8.06 41.10
C GLN A 58 9.82 -7.14 40.24
N THR A 59 11.09 -7.01 40.64
CA THR A 59 12.03 -6.12 39.97
C THR A 59 13.35 -6.77 39.71
N GLN A 60 14.01 -6.43 38.59
CA GLN A 60 15.40 -6.79 38.31
C GLN A 60 16.12 -5.62 37.64
N LEU A 61 17.37 -5.42 37.99
CA LEU A 61 18.23 -4.43 37.34
C LEU A 61 18.61 -4.91 35.95
N LEU A 62 18.45 -4.07 34.95
CA LEU A 62 18.87 -4.30 33.58
C LEU A 62 19.91 -3.25 33.22
N LYS A 63 21.11 -3.70 32.83
CA LYS A 63 22.16 -2.86 32.22
C LYS A 63 22.35 -3.30 30.79
N THR A 64 22.18 -2.39 29.86
CA THR A 64 22.27 -2.65 28.43
C THR A 64 23.38 -1.86 27.77
N THR A 65 23.89 -2.42 26.69
CA THR A 65 24.75 -1.75 25.72
C THR A 65 24.05 -1.82 24.34
N PRO A 66 24.40 -0.95 23.37
CA PRO A 66 23.84 -1.06 22.04
C PRO A 66 24.02 -2.45 21.42
N ASN A 67 22.98 -2.97 20.80
CA ASN A 67 22.91 -4.32 20.19
C ASN A 67 23.10 -5.49 21.15
N SER A 68 22.86 -5.30 22.46
CA SER A 68 22.90 -6.37 23.43
C SER A 68 21.54 -7.02 23.65
N THR A 69 21.56 -8.37 23.85
CA THR A 69 20.36 -9.13 24.17
C THR A 69 20.48 -9.69 25.58
N HIS A 70 19.44 -9.52 26.38
CA HIS A 70 19.40 -9.94 27.81
C HIS A 70 18.18 -10.81 28.04
N ALA A 71 18.32 -11.79 28.95
CA ALA A 71 17.21 -12.60 29.43
C ALA A 71 17.07 -12.41 30.95
N LEU A 72 15.89 -11.98 31.36
CA LEU A 72 15.51 -11.82 32.77
C LEU A 72 14.50 -12.89 33.16
N TYR A 73 14.59 -13.43 34.36
CA TYR A 73 13.76 -14.52 34.82
C TYR A 73 12.99 -14.09 36.07
N PHE A 74 11.65 -14.17 35.99
CA PHE A 74 10.77 -13.82 37.08
C PHE A 74 9.89 -15.02 37.45
N LYS A 75 9.36 -15.02 38.68
CA LYS A 75 8.29 -15.94 39.04
C LYS A 75 7.03 -15.58 38.26
N LYS A 76 6.39 -16.57 37.62
CA LYS A 76 5.17 -16.34 36.85
C LYS A 76 4.10 -15.76 37.77
N PRO A 77 3.53 -14.55 37.44
CA PRO A 77 2.42 -14.00 38.21
C PRO A 77 1.14 -14.82 38.01
N THR A 78 0.23 -14.71 38.99
CA THR A 78 -1.14 -15.26 38.88
C THR A 78 -2.07 -14.16 38.42
N GLY A 79 -2.77 -14.38 37.31
CA GLY A 79 -3.69 -13.38 36.72
C GLY A 79 -2.97 -12.40 35.78
N ASN A 80 -3.60 -11.22 35.59
CA ASN A 80 -3.08 -10.20 34.70
C ASN A 80 -1.81 -9.54 35.27
N TYR A 81 -0.89 -9.19 34.36
CA TYR A 81 0.34 -8.50 34.72
C TYR A 81 0.80 -7.57 33.62
N SER A 82 1.57 -6.57 34.01
CA SER A 82 2.30 -5.69 33.10
C SER A 82 3.80 -5.75 33.39
N ILE A 83 4.59 -5.41 32.38
CA ILE A 83 6.05 -5.36 32.46
C ILE A 83 6.52 -4.01 31.95
N ASP A 84 7.28 -3.29 32.75
CA ASP A 84 7.84 -2.00 32.42
C ASP A 84 9.37 -2.08 32.36
N ALA A 85 9.95 -1.61 31.26
CA ALA A 85 11.40 -1.41 31.11
C ALA A 85 11.64 0.05 30.68
N PRO A 86 11.54 1.02 31.62
CA PRO A 86 11.45 2.46 31.32
C PRO A 86 12.72 3.00 30.67
N GLY A 87 13.89 2.43 30.94
CA GLY A 87 15.13 2.84 30.28
C GLY A 87 15.15 2.63 28.78
N LEU A 88 14.29 1.75 28.27
CA LEU A 88 14.13 1.45 26.84
C LEU A 88 12.72 1.82 26.31
N GLU A 89 11.91 2.49 27.11
CA GLU A 89 10.53 2.87 26.77
C GLU A 89 9.67 1.67 26.34
N LEU A 90 9.86 0.51 26.98
CA LEU A 90 9.08 -0.69 26.69
C LEU A 90 8.05 -0.92 27.80
N HIS A 91 6.81 -1.12 27.38
CA HIS A 91 5.69 -1.41 28.26
C HIS A 91 4.84 -2.53 27.66
N TYR A 92 4.79 -3.68 28.32
CA TYR A 92 3.95 -4.81 27.92
C TYR A 92 2.81 -5.00 28.91
N ASP A 93 1.60 -5.16 28.42
CA ASP A 93 0.42 -5.53 29.19
C ASP A 93 -0.15 -6.83 28.62
N LEU A 94 -0.41 -7.83 29.49
CA LEU A 94 -1.03 -9.09 29.06
C LEU A 94 -2.45 -8.87 28.51
N GLN A 95 -3.14 -7.87 29.03
CA GLN A 95 -4.43 -7.41 28.53
C GLN A 95 -4.37 -5.90 28.26
N PRO A 96 -3.83 -5.48 27.12
CA PRO A 96 -3.76 -4.07 26.81
C PRO A 96 -5.18 -3.47 26.76
N PRO A 97 -5.37 -2.25 27.26
CA PRO A 97 -6.64 -1.59 27.16
C PRO A 97 -7.04 -1.48 25.69
N LEU A 98 -8.28 -1.84 25.38
CA LEU A 98 -8.81 -1.64 24.04
C LEU A 98 -8.67 -0.16 23.69
N LEU A 99 -7.90 0.12 22.64
CA LEU A 99 -7.81 1.46 22.08
C LEU A 99 -9.22 1.84 21.63
N LYS A 100 -9.91 2.66 22.43
CA LYS A 100 -11.10 3.36 21.94
C LYS A 100 -10.60 4.34 20.90
N ARG A 101 -10.70 3.96 19.64
CA ARG A 101 -10.53 4.93 18.56
C ARG A 101 -11.63 5.96 18.74
N SER A 102 -11.27 7.20 19.06
CA SER A 102 -12.21 8.32 19.17
C SER A 102 -12.81 8.69 17.81
N PHE A 103 -12.28 8.14 16.72
CA PHE A 103 -12.84 8.25 15.41
C PHE A 103 -13.73 7.02 15.16
N GLU A 104 -14.98 7.11 15.61
CA GLU A 104 -16.05 6.42 14.90
C GLU A 104 -16.12 7.10 13.56
N ASN A 105 -15.83 6.35 12.50
CA ASN A 105 -16.17 6.78 11.16
C ASN A 105 -17.60 7.29 11.25
N PRO A 106 -17.89 8.61 11.10
CA PRO A 106 -19.27 9.03 11.15
C PRO A 106 -19.95 8.06 10.20
N ASP A 107 -20.93 7.30 10.69
CA ASP A 107 -21.80 6.55 9.81
C ASP A 107 -22.18 7.58 8.75
N VAL A 108 -21.51 7.49 7.61
CA VAL A 108 -21.91 8.30 6.48
C VAL A 108 -23.35 7.91 6.35
N ILE A 109 -24.22 8.85 6.70
CA ILE A 109 -25.65 8.66 6.59
C ILE A 109 -25.90 8.67 5.09
N ALA A 110 -25.41 7.62 4.45
CA ALA A 110 -25.79 7.27 3.11
C ALA A 110 -27.28 6.94 3.26
N GLN A 111 -28.10 7.85 2.86
CA GLN A 111 -29.55 7.67 2.86
C GLN A 111 -29.96 6.50 1.94
N ASN A 112 -29.02 6.05 1.08
CA ASN A 112 -29.19 4.94 0.17
C ASN A 112 -28.36 3.72 0.62
N THR A 113 -29.01 2.57 0.73
CA THR A 113 -28.37 1.29 1.09
C THR A 113 -27.29 0.90 0.08
N LEU A 114 -27.50 1.14 -1.21
CA LEU A 114 -26.52 0.85 -2.28
C LEU A 114 -25.24 1.66 -2.13
N GLU A 115 -25.35 2.96 -1.81
CA GLU A 115 -24.18 3.80 -1.58
C GLU A 115 -23.39 3.33 -0.35
N LYS A 116 -24.07 2.93 0.72
CA LYS A 116 -23.44 2.35 1.91
C LYS A 116 -22.68 1.05 1.57
N THR A 117 -23.27 0.19 0.74
CA THR A 117 -22.64 -1.05 0.28
C THR A 117 -21.44 -0.73 -0.61
N PHE A 118 -21.55 0.28 -1.48
CA PHE A 118 -20.44 0.73 -2.33
C PHE A 118 -19.25 1.26 -1.51
N LEU A 119 -19.52 2.08 -0.49
CA LEU A 119 -18.47 2.58 0.41
C LEU A 119 -17.79 1.43 1.16
N LYS A 120 -18.55 0.42 1.62
CA LYS A 120 -17.96 -0.79 2.22
C LYS A 120 -17.07 -1.56 1.24
N ALA A 121 -17.50 -1.67 -0.02
CA ALA A 121 -16.68 -2.30 -1.06
C ALA A 121 -15.37 -1.52 -1.29
N LYS A 122 -15.41 -0.20 -1.30
CA LYS A 122 -14.23 0.67 -1.39
C LYS A 122 -13.29 0.52 -0.19
N ASP A 123 -13.84 0.41 1.02
CA ASP A 123 -13.04 0.17 2.22
C ASP A 123 -12.40 -1.23 2.19
N ALA A 124 -13.13 -2.26 1.76
CA ALA A 124 -12.58 -3.60 1.57
C ALA A 124 -11.40 -3.59 0.58
N GLN A 125 -11.51 -2.87 -0.55
CA GLN A 125 -10.39 -2.68 -1.48
C GLN A 125 -9.18 -1.98 -0.82
N ARG A 126 -9.43 -0.95 0.00
CA ARG A 126 -8.38 -0.22 0.73
C ARG A 126 -7.62 -1.15 1.68
N TYR A 127 -8.33 -2.04 2.36
CA TYR A 127 -7.74 -3.06 3.23
C TYR A 127 -7.25 -4.31 2.49
N ARG A 128 -7.29 -4.31 1.15
CA ARG A 128 -6.88 -5.42 0.28
C ARG A 128 -7.72 -6.70 0.44
N ASP A 129 -8.91 -6.59 1.00
CA ASP A 129 -9.91 -7.67 1.01
C ASP A 129 -10.68 -7.63 -0.31
N PHE A 130 -10.02 -8.07 -1.38
CA PHE A 130 -10.60 -8.04 -2.73
C PHE A 130 -11.75 -9.04 -2.89
N THR A 131 -11.76 -10.13 -2.11
CA THR A 131 -12.85 -11.11 -2.12
C THR A 131 -14.14 -10.52 -1.59
N LEU A 132 -14.07 -9.80 -0.46
CA LEU A 132 -15.23 -9.09 0.08
C LEU A 132 -15.67 -7.95 -0.85
N ALA A 133 -14.73 -7.20 -1.39
CA ALA A 133 -15.03 -6.10 -2.31
C ALA A 133 -15.76 -6.60 -3.55
N GLU A 134 -15.28 -7.65 -4.18
CA GLU A 134 -15.91 -8.28 -5.35
C GLU A 134 -17.35 -8.71 -5.06
N LYS A 135 -17.57 -9.42 -3.95
CA LYS A 135 -18.91 -9.84 -3.51
C LYS A 135 -19.86 -8.66 -3.38
N LEU A 136 -19.44 -7.60 -2.69
CA LEU A 136 -20.27 -6.41 -2.48
C LEU A 136 -20.55 -5.65 -3.78
N LEU A 137 -19.59 -5.60 -4.70
CA LEU A 137 -19.77 -4.95 -6.00
C LEU A 137 -20.73 -5.72 -6.90
N ILE A 138 -20.71 -7.06 -6.85
CA ILE A 138 -21.66 -7.91 -7.57
C ILE A 138 -23.08 -7.66 -7.02
N GLU A 139 -23.25 -7.67 -5.69
CA GLU A 139 -24.53 -7.37 -5.04
C GLU A 139 -25.10 -6.01 -5.50
N ILE A 140 -24.26 -4.99 -5.58
CA ILE A 140 -24.67 -3.66 -6.07
C ILE A 140 -25.14 -3.73 -7.53
N ILE A 141 -24.41 -4.44 -8.39
CA ILE A 141 -24.74 -4.54 -9.82
C ILE A 141 -25.99 -5.39 -10.07
N GLU A 142 -26.30 -6.34 -9.19
CA GLU A 142 -27.54 -7.12 -9.22
C GLU A 142 -28.74 -6.24 -8.84
N ASP A 143 -28.59 -5.38 -7.82
CA ASP A 143 -29.63 -4.46 -7.36
C ASP A 143 -29.82 -3.25 -8.30
N ASP A 144 -28.71 -2.69 -8.80
CA ASP A 144 -28.68 -1.58 -9.77
C ASP A 144 -27.77 -1.91 -10.96
N PRO A 145 -28.30 -2.51 -12.03
CA PRO A 145 -27.52 -2.81 -13.21
C PRO A 145 -26.91 -1.59 -13.93
N LEU A 146 -27.36 -0.38 -13.63
CA LEU A 146 -26.83 0.86 -14.20
C LEU A 146 -25.71 1.49 -13.38
N HIS A 147 -25.30 0.87 -12.28
CA HIS A 147 -24.27 1.39 -11.40
C HIS A 147 -22.86 1.28 -12.01
N LEU A 148 -22.47 2.28 -12.81
CA LEU A 148 -21.21 2.28 -13.58
C LEU A 148 -19.97 2.28 -12.72
N GLU A 149 -19.98 2.97 -11.57
CA GLU A 149 -18.83 3.01 -10.66
C GLU A 149 -18.56 1.62 -10.05
N ALA A 150 -19.60 0.85 -9.69
CA ALA A 150 -19.43 -0.52 -9.22
C ALA A 150 -18.82 -1.43 -10.31
N ARG A 151 -19.28 -1.27 -11.57
CA ARG A 151 -18.69 -2.01 -12.71
C ARG A 151 -17.23 -1.63 -12.94
N LYS A 152 -16.90 -0.36 -12.82
CA LYS A 152 -15.51 0.12 -12.93
C LYS A 152 -14.62 -0.52 -11.86
N GLU A 153 -15.05 -0.51 -10.61
CA GLU A 153 -14.29 -1.11 -9.53
C GLU A 153 -14.16 -2.63 -9.67
N LEU A 154 -15.22 -3.30 -10.09
CA LEU A 154 -15.20 -4.75 -10.35
C LEU A 154 -14.26 -5.11 -11.51
N SER A 155 -14.29 -4.36 -12.61
CA SER A 155 -13.34 -4.49 -13.72
C SER A 155 -11.88 -4.30 -13.24
N SER A 156 -11.65 -3.35 -12.33
CA SER A 156 -10.34 -3.14 -11.70
C SER A 156 -9.84 -4.37 -10.93
N ILE A 157 -10.72 -5.02 -10.17
CA ILE A 157 -10.37 -6.23 -9.39
C ILE A 157 -9.98 -7.37 -10.33
N HIS A 158 -10.80 -7.66 -11.34
CA HIS A 158 -10.49 -8.73 -12.31
C HIS A 158 -9.21 -8.44 -13.09
N PHE A 159 -8.97 -7.19 -13.50
CA PHE A 159 -7.71 -6.81 -14.14
C PHE A 159 -6.49 -7.08 -13.24
N ARG A 160 -6.58 -6.75 -11.95
CA ARG A 160 -5.51 -7.02 -10.96
C ARG A 160 -5.24 -8.51 -10.77
N ASN A 161 -6.28 -9.33 -10.86
CA ASN A 161 -6.18 -10.79 -10.75
C ASN A 161 -5.62 -11.46 -12.04
N GLY A 162 -5.45 -10.68 -13.12
CA GLY A 162 -5.03 -11.20 -14.42
C GLY A 162 -6.17 -11.73 -15.28
N ASP A 163 -7.42 -11.60 -14.82
CA ASP A 163 -8.62 -12.05 -15.52
C ASP A 163 -9.08 -10.99 -16.53
N TYR A 164 -8.25 -10.76 -17.56
CA TYR A 164 -8.43 -9.66 -18.52
C TYR A 164 -9.73 -9.78 -19.31
N ASP A 165 -10.15 -11.00 -19.65
CA ASP A 165 -11.42 -11.26 -20.36
C ASP A 165 -12.62 -10.84 -19.51
N GLN A 166 -12.63 -11.18 -18.22
CA GLN A 166 -13.68 -10.78 -17.29
C GLN A 166 -13.66 -9.25 -17.07
N ALA A 167 -12.49 -8.68 -16.85
CA ALA A 167 -12.35 -7.23 -16.70
C ALA A 167 -12.93 -6.49 -17.91
N LEU A 168 -12.62 -6.95 -19.12
CA LEU A 168 -13.11 -6.39 -20.36
C LEU A 168 -14.61 -6.58 -20.53
N SER A 169 -15.14 -7.78 -20.24
CA SER A 169 -16.58 -8.07 -20.32
C SER A 169 -17.39 -7.12 -19.43
N ILE A 170 -16.96 -6.93 -18.18
CA ILE A 170 -17.64 -6.05 -17.23
C ILE A 170 -17.56 -4.58 -17.68
N ALA A 171 -16.38 -4.16 -18.18
CA ALA A 171 -16.20 -2.81 -18.69
C ALA A 171 -17.09 -2.55 -19.90
N ASN A 172 -17.16 -3.48 -20.85
CA ASN A 172 -17.96 -3.34 -22.07
C ASN A 172 -19.46 -3.26 -21.78
N ILE A 173 -19.97 -4.04 -20.82
CA ILE A 173 -21.38 -3.92 -20.40
C ILE A 173 -21.66 -2.49 -19.89
N GLY A 174 -20.77 -1.92 -19.08
CA GLY A 174 -20.90 -0.55 -18.62
C GLY A 174 -20.77 0.48 -19.76
N LEU A 175 -19.90 0.24 -20.73
CA LEU A 175 -19.72 1.11 -21.90
C LEU A 175 -20.91 1.08 -22.87
N GLN A 176 -21.73 0.03 -22.84
CA GLN A 176 -23.02 0.02 -23.56
C GLN A 176 -24.04 1.00 -22.93
N ILE A 177 -23.90 1.30 -21.63
CA ILE A 177 -24.76 2.26 -20.92
C ILE A 177 -24.22 3.68 -21.12
N ASP A 178 -22.91 3.88 -20.88
CA ASP A 178 -22.22 5.15 -21.15
C ASP A 178 -20.89 4.89 -21.84
N ALA A 179 -20.87 5.05 -23.15
CA ALA A 179 -19.68 4.86 -23.99
C ALA A 179 -18.51 5.78 -23.64
N TYR A 180 -18.78 6.88 -22.95
CA TYR A 180 -17.79 7.89 -22.58
C TYR A 180 -17.32 7.77 -21.13
N HIS A 181 -17.80 6.78 -20.38
CA HIS A 181 -17.41 6.59 -18.99
C HIS A 181 -15.90 6.36 -18.88
N VAL A 182 -15.21 7.32 -18.31
CA VAL A 182 -13.75 7.44 -18.36
C VAL A 182 -13.04 6.26 -17.70
N GLY A 183 -13.50 5.86 -16.50
CA GLY A 183 -12.89 4.76 -15.76
C GLY A 183 -13.06 3.41 -16.45
N LEU A 184 -14.23 3.13 -17.04
CA LEU A 184 -14.48 1.92 -17.80
C LEU A 184 -13.64 1.87 -19.07
N ASN A 185 -13.53 3.00 -19.80
CA ASN A 185 -12.61 3.11 -20.92
C ASN A 185 -11.15 2.87 -20.50
N TYR A 186 -10.73 3.37 -19.34
CA TYR A 186 -9.38 3.11 -18.84
C TYR A 186 -9.16 1.62 -18.61
N PHE A 187 -10.06 0.92 -17.89
CA PHE A 187 -9.91 -0.51 -17.61
C PHE A 187 -10.06 -1.40 -18.85
N ALA A 188 -10.95 -1.05 -19.78
CA ALA A 188 -11.00 -1.71 -21.09
C ALA A 188 -9.68 -1.52 -21.86
N GLY A 189 -9.15 -0.31 -21.89
CA GLY A 189 -7.92 0.02 -22.59
C GLY A 189 -6.70 -0.76 -22.03
N ILE A 190 -6.54 -0.88 -20.73
CA ILE A 190 -5.45 -1.66 -20.14
C ILE A 190 -5.65 -3.17 -20.28
N ALA A 191 -6.90 -3.66 -20.28
CA ALA A 191 -7.20 -5.06 -20.56
C ALA A 191 -6.84 -5.43 -22.01
N TYR A 192 -7.27 -4.64 -23.00
CA TYR A 192 -6.85 -4.81 -24.37
C TYR A 192 -5.33 -4.73 -24.55
N MET A 193 -4.67 -3.82 -23.83
CA MET A 193 -3.21 -3.70 -23.83
C MET A 193 -2.55 -4.99 -23.32
N ALA A 194 -3.06 -5.59 -22.23
CA ALA A 194 -2.55 -6.85 -21.70
C ALA A 194 -2.74 -8.01 -22.68
N MET A 195 -3.85 -8.00 -23.42
CA MET A 195 -4.16 -8.96 -24.48
C MET A 195 -3.42 -8.66 -25.81
N LYS A 196 -2.63 -7.60 -25.87
CA LYS A 196 -1.88 -7.12 -27.05
C LYS A 196 -2.76 -6.66 -28.22
N ASP A 197 -4.00 -6.33 -27.96
CA ASP A 197 -4.88 -5.67 -28.93
C ASP A 197 -4.64 -4.15 -28.90
N TRP A 198 -3.61 -3.73 -29.63
CA TRP A 198 -3.15 -2.34 -29.61
C TRP A 198 -4.15 -1.36 -30.23
N ILE A 199 -5.00 -1.82 -31.13
CA ILE A 199 -5.99 -0.97 -31.80
C ILE A 199 -7.06 -0.55 -30.80
N ASN A 200 -7.72 -1.53 -30.19
CA ASN A 200 -8.74 -1.29 -29.20
C ASN A 200 -8.19 -0.63 -27.92
N ALA A 201 -6.97 -1.03 -27.50
CA ALA A 201 -6.28 -0.38 -26.39
C ALA A 201 -6.12 1.13 -26.62
N LYS A 202 -5.65 1.56 -27.80
CA LYS A 202 -5.45 2.98 -28.11
C LYS A 202 -6.78 3.74 -28.18
N GLU A 203 -7.82 3.14 -28.71
CA GLU A 203 -9.15 3.76 -28.75
C GLU A 203 -9.65 4.06 -27.34
N HIS A 204 -9.73 3.06 -26.50
CA HIS A 204 -10.24 3.21 -25.13
C HIS A 204 -9.35 4.11 -24.24
N LEU A 205 -8.02 3.97 -24.35
CA LEU A 205 -7.10 4.87 -23.63
C LEU A 205 -7.23 6.32 -24.13
N GLY A 206 -7.52 6.52 -25.42
CA GLY A 206 -7.78 7.84 -25.99
C GLY A 206 -9.01 8.52 -25.37
N TRP A 207 -10.07 7.76 -25.10
CA TRP A 207 -11.24 8.25 -24.35
C TRP A 207 -10.89 8.54 -22.89
N ALA A 208 -10.16 7.64 -22.22
CA ALA A 208 -9.72 7.83 -20.85
C ALA A 208 -8.85 9.09 -20.68
N ALA A 209 -7.98 9.38 -21.64
CA ALA A 209 -7.09 10.54 -21.63
C ALA A 209 -7.80 11.91 -21.64
N ARG A 210 -9.09 11.95 -21.93
CA ARG A 210 -9.87 13.20 -21.92
C ARG A 210 -10.15 13.71 -20.51
N SER A 211 -10.19 12.82 -19.52
CA SER A 211 -10.38 13.19 -18.11
C SER A 211 -9.09 13.57 -17.43
N MET A 212 -9.13 14.58 -16.58
CA MET A 212 -7.99 14.98 -15.76
C MET A 212 -7.48 13.87 -14.86
N ALA A 213 -8.37 13.03 -14.34
CA ALA A 213 -8.03 11.92 -13.44
C ALA A 213 -7.17 10.84 -14.11
N TYR A 214 -7.34 10.60 -15.40
CA TYR A 214 -6.63 9.54 -16.13
C TYR A 214 -5.66 10.07 -17.18
N ARG A 215 -5.65 11.38 -17.44
CA ARG A 215 -4.93 11.98 -18.57
C ARG A 215 -3.45 11.63 -18.59
N SER A 216 -2.74 11.82 -17.50
CA SER A 216 -1.32 11.49 -17.43
C SER A 216 -1.09 9.99 -17.63
N THR A 217 -1.79 9.15 -16.88
CA THR A 217 -1.62 7.69 -16.94
C THR A 217 -1.99 7.12 -18.31
N ALA A 218 -3.13 7.54 -18.87
CA ALA A 218 -3.57 7.05 -20.18
C ALA A 218 -2.60 7.47 -21.30
N ASN A 219 -2.09 8.72 -21.30
CA ASN A 219 -1.08 9.13 -22.25
C ASN A 219 0.26 8.40 -22.08
N THR A 220 0.65 8.04 -20.84
CA THR A 220 1.82 7.19 -20.59
C THR A 220 1.66 5.82 -21.27
N LEU A 221 0.48 5.21 -21.15
CA LEU A 221 0.19 3.92 -21.79
C LEU A 221 0.10 4.03 -23.31
N LEU A 222 -0.48 5.11 -23.85
CA LEU A 222 -0.46 5.39 -25.29
C LEU A 222 0.96 5.56 -25.81
N ALA A 223 1.82 6.24 -25.07
CA ALA A 223 3.25 6.34 -25.41
C ALA A 223 3.92 4.96 -25.42
N GLN A 224 3.64 4.13 -24.41
CA GLN A 224 4.17 2.77 -24.33
C GLN A 224 3.76 1.91 -25.53
N ILE A 225 2.50 1.94 -25.92
CA ILE A 225 2.02 1.22 -27.11
C ILE A 225 2.77 1.70 -28.38
N ASN A 226 2.91 3.02 -28.55
CA ASN A 226 3.61 3.58 -29.70
C ASN A 226 5.13 3.24 -29.68
N MET A 227 5.75 3.09 -28.50
CA MET A 227 7.12 2.57 -28.38
C MET A 227 7.23 1.12 -28.87
N ILE A 228 6.27 0.26 -28.46
CA ILE A 228 6.20 -1.14 -28.91
C ILE A 228 6.06 -1.20 -30.45
N GLU A 229 5.24 -0.33 -31.01
CA GLU A 229 5.06 -0.21 -32.47
C GLU A 229 6.22 0.51 -33.17
N LYS A 230 7.27 0.94 -32.44
CA LYS A 230 8.44 1.70 -32.94
C LYS A 230 8.09 3.06 -33.56
N LYS A 231 6.93 3.61 -33.19
CA LYS A 231 6.47 4.95 -33.60
C LYS A 231 6.97 5.99 -32.61
N TYR A 232 8.30 6.19 -32.57
CA TYR A 232 8.97 6.95 -31.50
C TYR A 232 8.55 8.43 -31.44
N LYS A 233 8.19 9.04 -32.58
CA LYS A 233 7.68 10.43 -32.61
C LYS A 233 6.33 10.55 -31.92
N ASP A 234 5.42 9.60 -32.19
CA ASP A 234 4.10 9.58 -31.58
C ASP A 234 4.23 9.21 -30.09
N ALA A 235 5.11 8.26 -29.75
CA ALA A 235 5.41 7.92 -28.37
C ALA A 235 5.88 9.15 -27.57
N LYS A 236 6.82 9.93 -28.14
CA LYS A 236 7.28 11.17 -27.52
C LYS A 236 6.15 12.17 -27.31
N HIS A 237 5.30 12.36 -28.31
CA HIS A 237 4.17 13.28 -28.23
C HIS A 237 3.22 12.92 -27.05
N TYR A 238 2.80 11.66 -26.95
CA TYR A 238 1.95 11.22 -25.85
C TYR A 238 2.64 11.32 -24.49
N ASN A 239 3.93 11.00 -24.44
CA ASN A 239 4.70 11.09 -23.22
C ASN A 239 4.89 12.54 -22.74
N ASP A 240 5.10 13.49 -23.66
CA ASP A 240 5.18 14.92 -23.34
C ASP A 240 3.82 15.42 -22.78
N ILE A 241 2.70 14.91 -23.31
CA ILE A 241 1.37 15.22 -22.76
C ILE A 241 1.25 14.65 -21.35
N ALA A 242 1.68 13.39 -21.11
CA ALA A 242 1.61 12.78 -19.79
C ALA A 242 2.36 13.62 -18.75
N LEU A 243 3.58 14.04 -19.06
CA LEU A 243 4.43 14.83 -18.16
C LEU A 243 3.94 16.28 -18.00
N LYS A 244 3.25 16.84 -18.99
CA LYS A 244 2.62 18.16 -18.85
C LYS A 244 1.56 18.18 -17.75
N TYR A 245 0.86 17.07 -17.53
CA TYR A 245 -0.21 16.96 -16.52
C TYR A 245 0.24 16.34 -15.20
N ASN A 246 1.33 15.59 -15.21
CA ASN A 246 1.98 15.07 -14.00
C ASN A 246 3.50 14.99 -14.23
N THR A 247 4.20 16.02 -13.82
CA THR A 247 5.66 16.16 -13.97
C THR A 247 6.45 15.12 -13.17
N GLU A 248 5.84 14.51 -12.15
CA GLU A 248 6.44 13.50 -11.28
C GLU A 248 6.00 12.07 -11.63
N ASN A 249 5.40 11.87 -12.80
CA ASN A 249 5.05 10.54 -13.27
C ASN A 249 6.31 9.76 -13.65
N ILE A 250 6.81 8.94 -12.70
CA ILE A 250 8.05 8.16 -12.87
C ILE A 250 7.99 7.27 -14.10
N ASN A 251 6.85 6.63 -14.38
CA ASN A 251 6.71 5.78 -15.57
C ASN A 251 6.88 6.59 -16.87
N ALA A 252 6.31 7.79 -16.93
CA ALA A 252 6.48 8.66 -18.09
C ALA A 252 7.91 9.19 -18.18
N LEU A 253 8.55 9.56 -17.06
CA LEU A 253 9.96 9.97 -17.05
C LEU A 253 10.86 8.83 -17.51
N SER A 254 10.65 7.60 -17.06
CA SER A 254 11.41 6.43 -17.49
C SER A 254 11.28 6.19 -19.00
N GLN A 255 10.07 6.31 -19.52
CA GLN A 255 9.85 6.23 -20.97
C GLN A 255 10.53 7.38 -21.72
N GLN A 256 10.51 8.59 -21.17
CA GLN A 256 11.17 9.75 -21.77
C GLN A 256 12.69 9.56 -21.86
N ALA A 257 13.32 9.09 -20.78
CA ALA A 257 14.74 8.80 -20.77
C ALA A 257 15.11 7.75 -21.84
N LEU A 258 14.28 6.69 -21.97
CA LEU A 258 14.46 5.68 -22.99
C LEU A 258 14.28 6.23 -24.41
N LEU A 259 13.27 7.06 -24.64
CA LEU A 259 13.03 7.72 -25.93
C LEU A 259 14.22 8.62 -26.32
N TYR A 260 14.74 9.42 -25.40
CA TYR A 260 15.93 10.24 -25.65
C TYR A 260 17.16 9.39 -26.00
N ARG A 261 17.35 8.26 -25.33
CA ARG A 261 18.44 7.32 -25.69
C ARG A 261 18.29 6.76 -27.11
N ILE A 262 17.07 6.35 -27.49
CA ILE A 262 16.79 5.84 -28.84
C ILE A 262 17.02 6.92 -29.91
N MET A 263 16.69 8.18 -29.58
CA MET A 263 16.85 9.33 -30.48
C MET A 263 18.29 9.87 -30.52
N GLY A 264 19.20 9.36 -29.70
CA GLY A 264 20.58 9.80 -29.59
C GLY A 264 20.83 11.06 -28.76
N GLU A 265 19.78 11.52 -28.00
CA GLU A 265 19.79 12.71 -27.18
C GLU A 265 20.32 12.40 -25.77
N LYS A 266 21.62 12.10 -25.63
CA LYS A 266 22.21 11.58 -24.39
C LYS A 266 22.09 12.54 -23.22
N GLU A 267 22.30 13.84 -23.42
CA GLU A 267 22.24 14.87 -22.39
C GLU A 267 20.81 14.95 -21.78
N ASN A 268 19.79 14.93 -22.64
CA ASN A 268 18.40 14.94 -22.22
C ASN A 268 18.02 13.66 -21.45
N ALA A 269 18.57 12.51 -21.86
CA ALA A 269 18.36 11.25 -21.15
C ALA A 269 18.94 11.32 -19.72
N ILE A 270 20.18 11.81 -19.56
CA ILE A 270 20.84 11.94 -18.26
C ILE A 270 20.07 12.92 -17.35
N GLN A 271 19.64 14.07 -17.88
CA GLN A 271 18.82 15.02 -17.12
C GLN A 271 17.51 14.41 -16.62
N THR A 272 16.86 13.60 -17.48
CA THR A 272 15.61 12.92 -17.11
C THR A 272 15.85 11.87 -16.02
N ILE A 273 16.95 11.09 -16.11
CA ILE A 273 17.33 10.14 -15.07
C ILE A 273 17.59 10.86 -13.74
N SER A 274 18.33 11.97 -13.76
CA SER A 274 18.55 12.78 -12.54
C SER A 274 17.25 13.37 -11.95
N ALA A 275 16.24 13.58 -12.78
CA ALA A 275 14.91 13.97 -12.28
C ALA A 275 14.20 12.80 -11.57
N ILE A 276 14.32 11.58 -12.09
CA ILE A 276 13.77 10.36 -11.45
C ILE A 276 14.44 10.14 -10.10
N GLU A 277 15.78 10.23 -10.01
CA GLU A 277 16.55 10.05 -8.76
C GLU A 277 16.15 11.05 -7.67
N LYS A 278 15.74 12.27 -8.05
CA LYS A 278 15.26 13.28 -7.09
C LYS A 278 13.88 12.95 -6.52
N ILE A 279 13.02 12.28 -7.32
CA ILE A 279 11.67 11.88 -6.91
C ILE A 279 11.73 10.58 -6.12
N ASP A 280 12.51 9.62 -6.59
CA ASP A 280 12.66 8.28 -6.03
C ASP A 280 14.14 7.86 -6.06
N PRO A 281 14.90 8.16 -4.97
CA PRO A 281 16.34 7.87 -4.90
C PRO A 281 16.72 6.39 -4.96
N ILE A 282 15.75 5.49 -4.77
CA ILE A 282 15.97 4.05 -4.82
C ILE A 282 15.41 3.41 -6.10
N ASN A 283 15.07 4.23 -7.08
CA ASN A 283 14.50 3.75 -8.33
C ASN A 283 15.53 2.92 -9.13
N HIS A 284 15.19 1.68 -9.42
CA HIS A 284 16.10 0.76 -10.13
C HIS A 284 16.27 1.08 -11.63
N PHE A 285 15.49 1.98 -12.19
CA PHE A 285 15.60 2.41 -13.59
C PHE A 285 16.66 3.51 -13.75
N ALA A 286 16.86 4.34 -12.77
CA ALA A 286 17.88 5.38 -12.73
C ALA A 286 19.22 4.81 -12.27
#